data_d87affbfc4e38a34b112edfea05f5fac
#
_entry.id   d87affbfc4e38a34b112edfea05f5fac
#
_cell.length_a   1.000
_cell.length_b   1.000
_cell.length_c   1.000
_cell.angle_alpha   90.00
_cell.angle_beta   90.00
_cell.angle_gamma   90.00
#
_symmetry.space_group_name_H-M   'P 1'
#
loop_
_entity.id
_entity.type
_entity.pdbx_description
1 polymer ?
#
loop_
_entity_poly.entity_id
_entity_poly.type
_entity_poly.pdbx_seq_one_letter_code
_entity_poly.pdbx_strand_id
1 'polypeptide(L)'
;MDENPAIAMSFRNQFVPSINYTYTFERTYGATGNRRFYWQNSVTSAGNLLSGILRAFGERQPQPLFGNRFSQFVKEVSEVKFYHRIGRRNNWLATRLLVGAGYAYGNSEVMPYSEQFYIGGANSIRAFTIRSLGPGSYRPPADDRNGYLDQTGDFKLEANIEYRFGIMGRLNGAVFLDAGNIWLLKKDPKRPGAELKWKGFLNDIALGTGFGLRYDISYLVIRADLGIGLHTPYPVSYTHLRAHETCADL
;
A
#
# COMPACT_ATOMS: atom_id res chain seq x y z
N MET A 1 3.45 -26.10 -12.92
CA MET A 1 3.99 -24.81 -12.42
C MET A 1 3.99 -23.71 -13.48
N ASP A 2 3.61 -24.03 -14.70
CA ASP A 2 3.65 -23.09 -15.84
C ASP A 2 2.36 -22.31 -16.08
N GLU A 3 1.36 -22.44 -15.22
CA GLU A 3 0.02 -21.93 -15.48
C GLU A 3 -0.26 -20.51 -14.97
N ASN A 4 0.51 -20.01 -14.00
CA ASN A 4 0.33 -18.65 -13.50
C ASN A 4 1.65 -17.86 -13.48
N PRO A 5 1.81 -16.85 -14.37
CA PRO A 5 3.03 -16.05 -14.45
C PRO A 5 3.35 -15.28 -13.17
N ALA A 6 2.35 -14.92 -12.34
CA ALA A 6 2.58 -14.26 -11.07
C ALA A 6 3.23 -15.21 -10.05
N ILE A 7 2.83 -16.49 -10.04
CA ILE A 7 3.49 -17.53 -9.24
C ILE A 7 4.93 -17.71 -9.70
N ALA A 8 5.15 -17.84 -11.02
CA ALA A 8 6.49 -17.97 -11.58
C ALA A 8 7.38 -16.76 -11.21
N MET A 9 6.82 -15.54 -11.19
CA MET A 9 7.54 -14.33 -10.78
C MET A 9 7.83 -14.29 -9.28
N SER A 10 6.92 -14.77 -8.42
CA SER A 10 7.10 -14.75 -6.96
C SER A 10 8.18 -15.73 -6.49
N PHE A 11 8.37 -16.84 -7.21
CA PHE A 11 9.39 -17.87 -6.91
C PHE A 11 10.68 -17.74 -7.73
N ARG A 12 10.78 -16.74 -8.60
CA ARG A 12 11.99 -16.52 -9.38
C ARG A 12 13.14 -16.07 -8.47
N ASN A 13 14.29 -16.71 -8.59
CA ASN A 13 15.51 -16.26 -7.93
C ASN A 13 15.85 -14.85 -8.43
N GLN A 14 15.80 -13.88 -7.54
CA GLN A 14 16.07 -12.48 -7.85
C GLN A 14 17.21 -11.98 -6.96
N PHE A 15 18.18 -11.34 -7.58
CA PHE A 15 19.21 -10.60 -6.84
C PHE A 15 18.85 -9.11 -6.88
N VAL A 16 18.57 -8.52 -5.71
CA VAL A 16 18.10 -7.14 -5.55
C VAL A 16 19.08 -6.34 -4.68
N PRO A 17 20.24 -5.95 -5.23
CA PRO A 17 21.17 -5.09 -4.49
C PRO A 17 20.57 -3.69 -4.41
N SER A 18 20.17 -3.24 -3.22
CA SER A 18 19.49 -1.97 -3.04
C SER A 18 20.09 -1.10 -1.95
N ILE A 19 19.93 0.20 -2.13
CA ILE A 19 20.21 1.24 -1.13
C ILE A 19 18.87 1.90 -0.82
N ASN A 20 18.53 1.96 0.46
CA ASN A 20 17.35 2.65 0.94
C ASN A 20 17.77 3.88 1.77
N TYR A 21 17.14 5.01 1.49
CA TYR A 21 17.26 6.22 2.29
C TYR A 21 15.89 6.61 2.79
N THR A 22 15.76 6.77 4.11
CA THR A 22 14.50 7.18 4.74
C THR A 22 14.72 8.47 5.52
N TYR A 23 13.95 9.49 5.17
CA TYR A 23 13.84 10.74 5.89
C TYR A 23 12.56 10.76 6.69
N THR A 24 12.65 11.11 7.97
CA THR A 24 11.49 11.26 8.87
C THR A 24 11.50 12.62 9.50
N PHE A 25 10.37 13.31 9.39
CA PHE A 25 10.13 14.59 10.05
C PHE A 25 8.89 14.48 10.93
N GLU A 26 9.05 14.79 12.21
CA GLU A 26 7.94 14.82 13.15
C GLU A 26 7.95 16.16 13.92
N ARG A 27 6.78 16.78 14.03
CA ARG A 27 6.61 18.01 14.78
C ARG A 27 5.28 18.04 15.51
N THR A 28 5.35 18.31 16.81
CA THR A 28 4.17 18.61 17.63
C THR A 28 4.09 20.12 17.80
N TYR A 29 2.90 20.69 17.60
CA TYR A 29 2.66 22.13 17.67
C TYR A 29 1.26 22.46 18.20
N GLY A 30 1.00 23.77 18.42
CA GLY A 30 -0.18 24.29 19.09
C GLY A 30 0.06 24.57 20.57
N ALA A 31 -0.75 25.46 21.18
CA ALA A 31 -0.54 25.96 22.55
C ALA A 31 -0.51 24.84 23.62
N THR A 32 -1.08 23.67 23.35
CA THR A 32 -1.14 22.51 24.26
C THR A 32 -0.64 21.23 23.62
N GLY A 33 0.18 21.31 22.54
CA GLY A 33 0.60 20.12 21.80
C GLY A 33 -0.56 19.36 21.14
N ASN A 34 -1.61 20.09 20.76
CA ASN A 34 -2.85 19.51 20.27
C ASN A 34 -2.81 19.12 18.79
N ARG A 35 -1.69 19.33 18.12
CA ARG A 35 -1.47 18.95 16.72
C ARG A 35 -0.14 18.24 16.58
N ARG A 36 -0.11 17.13 15.84
CA ARG A 36 1.10 16.42 15.47
C ARG A 36 1.10 16.22 13.96
N PHE A 37 2.21 16.58 13.34
CA PHE A 37 2.51 16.32 11.95
C PHE A 37 3.65 15.31 11.87
N TYR A 38 3.49 14.31 11.05
CA TYR A 38 4.49 13.30 10.74
C TYR A 38 4.60 13.17 9.23
N TRP A 39 5.82 13.22 8.73
CA TRP A 39 6.11 12.94 7.33
C TRP A 39 7.32 12.02 7.24
N GLN A 40 7.15 10.94 6.50
CA GLN A 40 8.22 10.00 6.18
C GLN A 40 8.31 9.87 4.67
N ASN A 41 9.51 9.99 4.14
CA ASN A 41 9.83 9.74 2.74
C ASN A 41 10.94 8.71 2.67
N SER A 42 10.71 7.65 1.91
CA SER A 42 11.65 6.56 1.71
C SER A 42 11.92 6.37 0.23
N VAL A 43 13.18 6.45 -0.16
CA VAL A 43 13.63 6.24 -1.53
C VAL A 43 14.52 5.02 -1.59
N THR A 44 14.17 4.04 -2.39
CA THR A 44 14.94 2.82 -2.65
C THR A 44 15.48 2.85 -4.06
N SER A 45 16.79 2.71 -4.19
CA SER A 45 17.51 2.59 -5.46
C SER A 45 18.14 1.21 -5.56
N ALA A 46 17.62 0.37 -6.45
CA ALA A 46 18.10 -1.01 -6.64
C ALA A 46 18.86 -1.17 -7.93
N GLY A 47 20.00 -1.87 -7.86
CA GLY A 47 20.85 -2.22 -9.01
C GLY A 47 21.57 -1.08 -9.70
N ASN A 48 21.29 0.19 -9.34
CA ASN A 48 21.82 1.36 -10.06
C ASN A 48 23.32 1.53 -9.87
N LEU A 49 23.79 1.42 -8.62
CA LEU A 49 25.22 1.51 -8.33
C LEU A 49 25.98 0.39 -9.05
N LEU A 50 25.47 -0.83 -8.95
CA LEU A 50 26.09 -2.01 -9.61
C LEU A 50 26.10 -1.85 -11.13
N SER A 51 25.00 -1.42 -11.73
CA SER A 51 24.90 -1.13 -13.16
C SER A 51 25.88 -0.04 -13.59
N GLY A 52 26.05 1.01 -12.78
CA GLY A 52 27.03 2.07 -13.03
C GLY A 52 28.47 1.55 -13.03
N ILE A 53 28.83 0.71 -12.07
CA ILE A 53 30.15 0.09 -11.98
C ILE A 53 30.40 -0.81 -13.20
N LEU A 54 29.47 -1.71 -13.52
CA LEU A 54 29.61 -2.61 -14.66
C LEU A 54 29.75 -1.87 -15.99
N ARG A 55 29.00 -0.77 -16.18
CA ARG A 55 29.13 0.11 -17.35
C ARG A 55 30.53 0.75 -17.45
N ALA A 56 31.11 1.17 -16.31
CA ALA A 56 32.44 1.73 -16.26
C ALA A 56 33.52 0.71 -16.71
N PHE A 57 33.24 -0.60 -16.53
CA PHE A 57 34.05 -1.69 -17.04
C PHE A 57 33.69 -2.14 -18.48
N GLY A 58 32.83 -1.40 -19.17
CA GLY A 58 32.48 -1.64 -20.58
C GLY A 58 31.32 -2.62 -20.81
N GLU A 59 30.67 -3.10 -19.74
CA GLU A 59 29.53 -4.00 -19.85
C GLU A 59 28.29 -3.25 -20.38
N ARG A 60 27.58 -3.86 -21.36
CA ARG A 60 26.32 -3.33 -21.91
C ARG A 60 25.12 -4.03 -21.29
N GLN A 61 23.97 -3.33 -21.25
CA GLN A 61 22.71 -3.95 -20.81
C GLN A 61 22.16 -4.95 -21.86
N PRO A 62 21.55 -6.06 -21.43
CA PRO A 62 21.35 -6.50 -20.04
C PRO A 62 22.64 -7.05 -19.41
N GLN A 63 22.90 -6.62 -18.17
CA GLN A 63 24.11 -6.95 -17.42
C GLN A 63 23.89 -8.17 -16.54
N PRO A 64 24.52 -9.32 -16.79
CA PRO A 64 24.51 -10.45 -15.88
C PRO A 64 25.53 -10.26 -14.76
N LEU A 65 25.19 -10.73 -13.56
CA LEU A 65 26.12 -10.93 -12.46
C LEU A 65 26.04 -12.39 -12.03
N PHE A 66 27.15 -13.12 -12.04
CA PHE A 66 27.22 -14.57 -11.78
C PHE A 66 26.20 -15.39 -12.61
N GLY A 67 26.00 -15.01 -13.87
CA GLY A 67 25.07 -15.69 -14.78
C GLY A 67 23.57 -15.30 -14.61
N ASN A 68 23.22 -14.51 -13.61
CA ASN A 68 21.84 -14.04 -13.37
C ASN A 68 21.72 -12.54 -13.55
N ARG A 69 20.55 -12.08 -14.03
CA ARG A 69 20.22 -10.65 -14.07
C ARG A 69 19.86 -10.17 -12.68
N PHE A 70 20.44 -9.06 -12.24
CA PHE A 70 20.02 -8.36 -11.04
C PHE A 70 18.89 -7.38 -11.32
N SER A 71 18.06 -7.12 -10.33
CA SER A 71 16.94 -6.19 -10.46
C SER A 71 17.41 -4.74 -10.45
N GLN A 72 16.85 -3.93 -11.35
CA GLN A 72 17.14 -2.50 -11.45
C GLN A 72 15.85 -1.68 -11.45
N PHE A 73 15.65 -0.87 -10.40
CA PHE A 73 14.48 -0.02 -10.23
C PHE A 73 14.75 1.13 -9.27
N VAL A 74 13.86 2.11 -9.26
CA VAL A 74 13.71 3.12 -8.22
C VAL A 74 12.30 3.04 -7.66
N LYS A 75 12.19 3.15 -6.34
CA LYS A 75 10.92 3.13 -5.60
C LYS A 75 10.92 4.26 -4.59
N GLU A 76 9.84 5.02 -4.56
CA GLU A 76 9.61 6.07 -3.58
C GLU A 76 8.31 5.82 -2.84
N VAL A 77 8.32 6.05 -1.54
CA VAL A 77 7.14 5.99 -0.68
C VAL A 77 7.12 7.20 0.22
N SER A 78 6.10 8.02 0.09
CA SER A 78 5.86 9.18 0.94
C SER A 78 4.60 8.98 1.78
N GLU A 79 4.73 9.09 3.08
CA GLU A 79 3.64 8.97 4.04
C GLU A 79 3.54 10.23 4.89
N VAL A 80 2.36 10.84 4.89
CA VAL A 80 2.02 11.99 5.71
C VAL A 80 0.93 11.60 6.70
N LYS A 81 1.15 11.87 7.98
CA LYS A 81 0.13 11.71 9.03
C LYS A 81 -0.08 13.03 9.75
N PHE A 82 -1.34 13.35 9.95
CA PHE A 82 -1.72 14.52 10.71
C PHE A 82 -2.71 14.13 11.81
N TYR A 83 -2.40 14.55 13.04
CA TYR A 83 -3.25 14.32 14.19
C TYR A 83 -3.69 15.66 14.76
N HIS A 84 -4.98 15.82 14.98
CA HIS A 84 -5.56 17.01 15.57
C HIS A 84 -6.49 16.65 16.72
N ARG A 85 -6.21 17.18 17.90
CA ARG A 85 -7.07 17.01 19.08
C ARG A 85 -8.28 17.93 18.98
N ILE A 86 -9.47 17.35 19.09
CA ILE A 86 -10.73 18.08 18.96
C ILE A 86 -11.38 18.26 20.34
N GLY A 87 -11.63 19.53 20.71
CA GLY A 87 -12.30 19.87 21.94
C GLY A 87 -11.48 19.64 23.21
N ARG A 88 -12.15 19.58 24.36
CA ARG A 88 -11.54 19.41 25.68
C ARG A 88 -11.39 17.96 26.12
N ARG A 89 -12.15 17.04 25.52
CA ARG A 89 -12.04 15.59 25.75
C ARG A 89 -10.89 15.04 24.90
N ASN A 90 -10.45 13.83 25.20
CA ASN A 90 -9.36 13.18 24.47
C ASN A 90 -9.82 12.65 23.10
N ASN A 91 -10.45 13.52 22.29
CA ASN A 91 -10.90 13.17 20.95
C ASN A 91 -9.85 13.61 19.93
N TRP A 92 -9.59 12.77 18.93
CA TRP A 92 -8.57 13.01 17.93
C TRP A 92 -9.11 12.75 16.53
N LEU A 93 -8.78 13.64 15.62
CA LEU A 93 -8.86 13.40 14.19
C LEU A 93 -7.47 12.97 13.72
N ALA A 94 -7.38 11.78 13.21
CA ALA A 94 -6.17 11.24 12.59
C ALA A 94 -6.39 11.15 11.07
N THR A 95 -5.47 11.70 10.29
CA THR A 95 -5.48 11.59 8.84
C THR A 95 -4.15 11.02 8.37
N ARG A 96 -4.19 10.21 7.33
CA ARG A 96 -3.01 9.61 6.70
C ARG A 96 -3.18 9.67 5.20
N LEU A 97 -2.12 10.07 4.51
CA LEU A 97 -1.98 9.98 3.06
C LEU A 97 -0.69 9.24 2.76
N LEU A 98 -0.77 8.20 1.96
CA LEU A 98 0.38 7.45 1.47
C LEU A 98 0.36 7.43 -0.04
N VAL A 99 1.48 7.83 -0.63
CA VAL A 99 1.74 7.74 -2.07
C VAL A 99 3.01 6.94 -2.26
N GLY A 100 2.95 5.93 -3.10
CA GLY A 100 4.09 5.12 -3.47
C GLY A 100 4.19 4.98 -4.97
N ALA A 101 5.40 5.08 -5.52
CA ALA A 101 5.68 4.83 -6.92
C ALA A 101 6.97 4.02 -7.06
N GLY A 102 6.96 3.05 -7.95
CA GLY A 102 8.11 2.26 -8.29
C GLY A 102 8.23 2.09 -9.79
N TYR A 103 9.44 2.22 -10.33
CA TYR A 103 9.66 2.10 -11.75
C TYR A 103 10.89 1.24 -12.05
N ALA A 104 10.66 0.13 -12.74
CA ALA A 104 11.71 -0.76 -13.22
C ALA A 104 12.21 -0.34 -14.60
N TYR A 105 13.51 -0.37 -14.78
CA TYR A 105 14.18 -0.01 -16.02
C TYR A 105 15.53 -0.74 -16.19
N GLY A 106 16.16 -0.52 -17.35
CA GLY A 106 17.50 -1.06 -17.61
C GLY A 106 17.54 -2.58 -17.60
N ASN A 107 18.05 -3.16 -16.52
CA ASN A 107 18.19 -4.60 -16.36
C ASN A 107 16.87 -5.33 -16.06
N SER A 108 15.82 -4.57 -15.67
CA SER A 108 14.50 -5.11 -15.29
C SER A 108 13.39 -4.51 -16.14
N GLU A 109 12.51 -5.35 -16.62
CA GLU A 109 11.27 -4.95 -17.33
C GLU A 109 10.14 -4.62 -16.37
N VAL A 110 10.06 -5.37 -15.26
CA VAL A 110 9.06 -5.25 -14.21
C VAL A 110 9.74 -5.20 -12.84
N MET A 111 9.06 -4.62 -11.86
CA MET A 111 9.53 -4.63 -10.48
C MET A 111 9.48 -6.05 -9.89
N PRO A 112 10.46 -6.40 -9.02
CA PRO A 112 10.35 -7.62 -8.22
C PRO A 112 9.02 -7.70 -7.48
N TYR A 113 8.41 -8.87 -7.44
CA TYR A 113 7.13 -9.09 -6.79
C TYR A 113 7.13 -8.65 -5.32
N SER A 114 8.23 -8.90 -4.61
CA SER A 114 8.42 -8.48 -3.21
C SER A 114 8.43 -6.96 -3.01
N GLU A 115 8.73 -6.19 -4.07
CA GLU A 115 8.83 -4.74 -4.05
C GLU A 115 7.60 -4.03 -4.60
N GLN A 116 6.69 -4.78 -5.23
CA GLN A 116 5.44 -4.23 -5.72
C GLN A 116 4.48 -3.88 -4.58
N PHE A 117 3.64 -2.88 -4.82
CA PHE A 117 2.63 -2.46 -3.86
C PHE A 117 1.40 -3.37 -3.90
N TYR A 118 0.77 -3.51 -2.76
CA TYR A 118 -0.56 -4.11 -2.61
C TYR A 118 -1.41 -3.25 -1.67
N ILE A 119 -2.71 -3.51 -1.62
CA ILE A 119 -3.66 -2.75 -0.83
C ILE A 119 -4.67 -3.67 -0.14
N GLY A 120 -5.34 -3.14 0.89
CA GLY A 120 -6.25 -3.88 1.76
C GLY A 120 -5.62 -4.34 3.06
N GLY A 121 -6.44 -4.77 3.99
CA GLY A 121 -6.06 -5.21 5.33
C GLY A 121 -6.13 -4.12 6.40
N ALA A 122 -5.86 -4.51 7.64
CA ALA A 122 -6.07 -3.72 8.86
C ALA A 122 -5.37 -2.36 8.89
N ASN A 123 -4.21 -2.24 8.25
CA ASN A 123 -3.38 -1.03 8.24
C ASN A 123 -3.44 -0.28 6.89
N SER A 124 -4.40 -0.63 6.04
CA SER A 124 -4.62 -0.06 4.71
C SER A 124 -6.08 0.36 4.55
N ILE A 125 -6.87 -0.31 3.70
CA ILE A 125 -8.32 -0.12 3.57
C ILE A 125 -9.00 -1.26 4.33
N ARG A 126 -9.47 -0.97 5.55
CA ARG A 126 -9.93 -1.96 6.53
C ARG A 126 -11.14 -2.79 6.11
N ALA A 127 -11.96 -2.25 5.21
CA ALA A 127 -13.13 -2.93 4.68
C ALA A 127 -12.81 -4.05 3.68
N PHE A 128 -11.54 -4.21 3.28
CA PHE A 128 -11.13 -5.18 2.26
C PHE A 128 -9.96 -6.02 2.75
N THR A 129 -9.96 -7.29 2.38
CA THR A 129 -8.84 -8.18 2.69
C THR A 129 -7.57 -7.75 1.97
N ILE A 130 -6.44 -8.14 2.51
CA ILE A 130 -5.14 -7.91 1.90
C ILE A 130 -5.10 -8.52 0.49
N ARG A 131 -4.62 -7.75 -0.50
CA ARG A 131 -4.55 -8.18 -1.91
C ARG A 131 -5.90 -8.60 -2.48
N SER A 132 -6.97 -7.87 -2.17
CA SER A 132 -8.29 -8.11 -2.75
C SER A 132 -8.78 -6.99 -3.67
N LEU A 133 -7.94 -5.95 -3.87
CA LEU A 133 -8.25 -4.77 -4.67
C LEU A 133 -7.13 -4.48 -5.67
N GLY A 134 -7.52 -3.98 -6.84
CA GLY A 134 -6.61 -3.51 -7.87
C GLY A 134 -5.83 -4.64 -8.59
N PRO A 135 -4.86 -4.27 -9.43
CA PRO A 135 -4.53 -2.91 -9.83
C PRO A 135 -5.61 -2.25 -10.72
N GLY A 136 -5.86 -0.96 -10.50
CA GLY A 136 -6.90 -0.21 -11.19
C GLY A 136 -8.27 -0.85 -11.08
N SER A 137 -8.94 -1.04 -12.21
CA SER A 137 -10.22 -1.75 -12.31
C SER A 137 -10.07 -3.25 -12.68
N TYR A 138 -8.84 -3.78 -12.71
CA TYR A 138 -8.60 -5.19 -12.97
C TYR A 138 -9.15 -6.06 -11.85
N ARG A 139 -9.83 -7.14 -12.24
CA ARG A 139 -10.29 -8.20 -11.35
C ARG A 139 -9.83 -9.55 -11.88
N PRO A 140 -9.13 -10.37 -11.09
CA PRO A 140 -8.79 -11.73 -11.48
C PRO A 140 -10.05 -12.57 -11.80
N PRO A 141 -9.97 -13.54 -12.69
CA PRO A 141 -11.05 -14.51 -12.93
C PRO A 141 -11.47 -15.19 -11.61
N ALA A 142 -12.76 -15.46 -11.46
CA ALA A 142 -13.31 -16.00 -10.21
C ALA A 142 -12.88 -17.45 -9.93
N ASP A 143 -12.46 -18.16 -10.94
CA ASP A 143 -11.93 -19.53 -10.91
C ASP A 143 -10.42 -19.61 -10.63
N ASP A 144 -9.71 -18.46 -10.72
CA ASP A 144 -8.29 -18.39 -10.39
C ASP A 144 -8.06 -18.34 -8.88
N ARG A 145 -7.71 -19.49 -8.30
CA ARG A 145 -7.39 -19.61 -6.85
C ARG A 145 -6.19 -18.77 -6.42
N ASN A 146 -5.32 -18.41 -7.34
CA ASN A 146 -4.09 -17.64 -7.11
C ASN A 146 -4.19 -16.19 -7.60
N GLY A 147 -5.36 -15.76 -8.05
CA GLY A 147 -5.60 -14.42 -8.61
C GLY A 147 -5.21 -13.27 -7.67
N TYR A 148 -5.18 -13.51 -6.35
CA TYR A 148 -4.67 -12.53 -5.38
C TYR A 148 -3.19 -12.18 -5.59
N LEU A 149 -2.40 -13.05 -6.21
CA LEU A 149 -0.99 -12.79 -6.55
C LEU A 149 -0.86 -11.75 -7.67
N ASP A 150 -1.85 -11.64 -8.54
CA ASP A 150 -1.88 -10.64 -9.61
C ASP A 150 -2.29 -9.25 -9.12
N GLN A 151 -2.79 -9.16 -7.88
CA GLN A 151 -3.26 -7.91 -7.27
C GLN A 151 -2.11 -7.13 -6.63
N THR A 152 -1.15 -6.76 -7.47
CA THR A 152 0.02 -5.94 -7.15
C THR A 152 0.18 -4.83 -8.18
N GLY A 153 0.85 -3.73 -7.79
CA GLY A 153 1.02 -2.56 -8.66
C GLY A 153 2.35 -1.84 -8.46
N ASP A 154 2.64 -0.93 -9.37
CA ASP A 154 3.83 -0.09 -9.34
C ASP A 154 3.56 1.29 -8.74
N PHE A 155 2.30 1.70 -8.67
CA PHE A 155 1.85 2.94 -8.04
C PHE A 155 0.78 2.64 -7.01
N LYS A 156 0.85 3.32 -5.85
CA LYS A 156 -0.11 3.19 -4.74
C LYS A 156 -0.55 4.56 -4.27
N LEU A 157 -1.85 4.72 -4.09
CA LEU A 157 -2.45 5.87 -3.41
C LEU A 157 -3.37 5.36 -2.32
N GLU A 158 -3.21 5.87 -1.09
CA GLU A 158 -4.02 5.49 0.05
C GLU A 158 -4.27 6.69 0.95
N ALA A 159 -5.51 6.91 1.34
CA ALA A 159 -5.93 7.95 2.25
C ALA A 159 -6.82 7.36 3.35
N ASN A 160 -6.55 7.73 4.59
CA ASN A 160 -7.33 7.28 5.74
C ASN A 160 -7.70 8.50 6.59
N ILE A 161 -8.94 8.55 7.04
CA ILE A 161 -9.43 9.54 8.00
C ILE A 161 -10.09 8.78 9.13
N GLU A 162 -9.74 9.10 10.38
CA GLU A 162 -10.25 8.43 11.55
C GLU A 162 -10.54 9.42 12.67
N TYR A 163 -11.77 9.43 13.14
CA TYR A 163 -12.16 10.16 14.32
C TYR A 163 -12.20 9.22 15.52
N ARG A 164 -11.34 9.47 16.50
CA ARG A 164 -11.21 8.72 17.76
C ARG A 164 -11.85 9.48 18.89
N PHE A 165 -12.63 8.78 19.73
CA PHE A 165 -13.31 9.38 20.88
C PHE A 165 -13.30 8.44 22.08
N GLY A 166 -13.19 9.01 23.27
CA GLY A 166 -13.29 8.24 24.52
C GLY A 166 -14.71 7.77 24.77
N ILE A 167 -14.90 6.51 25.11
CA ILE A 167 -16.20 5.94 25.54
C ILE A 167 -16.23 5.92 27.06
N MET A 168 -15.40 5.13 27.69
CA MET A 168 -15.34 5.00 29.14
C MET A 168 -13.96 4.46 29.58
N GLY A 169 -13.32 5.17 30.52
CA GLY A 169 -12.02 4.75 31.07
C GLY A 169 -10.96 4.57 29.99
N ARG A 170 -10.54 3.33 29.79
CA ARG A 170 -9.53 2.93 28.79
C ARG A 170 -10.12 2.50 27.44
N LEU A 171 -11.45 2.48 27.34
CA LEU A 171 -12.15 2.10 26.12
C LEU A 171 -12.38 3.34 25.24
N ASN A 172 -11.90 3.29 24.02
CA ASN A 172 -12.04 4.30 22.99
C ASN A 172 -12.78 3.73 21.78
N GLY A 173 -13.61 4.56 21.16
CA GLY A 173 -14.24 4.29 19.88
C GLY A 173 -13.54 5.02 18.74
N ALA A 174 -13.72 4.52 17.54
CA ALA A 174 -13.31 5.22 16.33
C ALA A 174 -14.30 5.00 15.21
N VAL A 175 -14.48 6.02 14.38
CA VAL A 175 -15.17 5.93 13.09
C VAL A 175 -14.16 6.30 12.02
N PHE A 176 -14.15 5.56 10.92
CA PHE A 176 -13.14 5.75 9.89
C PHE A 176 -13.69 5.73 8.46
N LEU A 177 -12.95 6.36 7.59
CA LEU A 177 -13.12 6.32 6.14
C LEU A 177 -11.76 6.07 5.52
N ASP A 178 -11.67 5.00 4.73
CA ASP A 178 -10.45 4.58 4.03
C ASP A 178 -10.70 4.62 2.53
N ALA A 179 -9.74 5.13 1.78
CA ALA A 179 -9.79 5.24 0.32
C ALA A 179 -8.44 4.89 -0.29
N GLY A 180 -8.45 4.26 -1.46
CA GLY A 180 -7.21 4.05 -2.20
C GLY A 180 -7.30 2.97 -3.26
N ASN A 181 -6.23 2.83 -4.00
CA ASN A 181 -6.00 1.74 -4.94
C ASN A 181 -4.50 1.64 -5.29
N ILE A 182 -4.16 0.64 -6.08
CA ILE A 182 -2.87 0.45 -6.73
C ILE A 182 -3.07 0.43 -8.25
N TRP A 183 -2.02 0.73 -9.00
CA TRP A 183 -2.03 0.71 -10.47
C TRP A 183 -0.70 0.26 -11.01
N LEU A 184 -0.70 -0.19 -12.26
CA LEU A 184 0.51 -0.40 -13.04
C LEU A 184 0.89 0.90 -13.75
N LEU A 185 2.18 1.20 -13.82
CA LEU A 185 2.71 2.32 -14.61
C LEU A 185 2.98 1.92 -16.06
N LYS A 186 3.12 0.62 -16.32
CA LYS A 186 3.29 0.04 -17.66
C LYS A 186 2.08 -0.79 -18.04
N LYS A 187 1.75 -0.79 -19.33
CA LYS A 187 0.66 -1.60 -19.87
C LYS A 187 0.95 -3.09 -19.73
N ASP A 188 -0.02 -3.82 -19.19
CA ASP A 188 0.00 -5.28 -19.12
C ASP A 188 -1.22 -5.84 -19.86
N PRO A 189 -1.05 -6.48 -21.02
CA PRO A 189 -2.16 -7.07 -21.78
C PRO A 189 -2.93 -8.15 -20.99
N LYS A 190 -2.28 -8.81 -20.02
CA LYS A 190 -2.90 -9.85 -19.17
C LYS A 190 -3.78 -9.26 -18.06
N ARG A 191 -3.61 -7.99 -17.72
CA ARG A 191 -4.35 -7.28 -16.68
C ARG A 191 -5.04 -6.03 -17.25
N PRO A 192 -6.10 -6.20 -18.06
CA PRO A 192 -6.82 -5.06 -18.65
C PRO A 192 -7.45 -4.19 -17.56
N GLY A 193 -7.30 -2.86 -17.68
CA GLY A 193 -7.79 -1.91 -16.68
C GLY A 193 -6.84 -1.68 -15.50
N ALA A 194 -5.67 -2.33 -15.46
CA ALA A 194 -4.69 -2.19 -14.39
C ALA A 194 -3.85 -0.90 -14.48
N GLU A 195 -3.80 -0.24 -15.63
CA GLU A 195 -2.97 0.94 -15.87
C GLU A 195 -3.49 2.19 -15.16
N LEU A 196 -2.57 3.01 -14.66
CA LEU A 196 -2.88 4.34 -14.17
C LEU A 196 -3.28 5.25 -15.34
N LYS A 197 -4.55 5.64 -15.40
CA LYS A 197 -5.08 6.60 -16.36
C LYS A 197 -5.53 7.85 -15.62
N TRP A 198 -4.88 8.97 -15.83
CA TRP A 198 -5.22 10.23 -15.17
C TRP A 198 -6.68 10.66 -15.40
N LYS A 199 -7.23 10.34 -16.57
CA LYS A 199 -8.64 10.56 -16.85
C LYS A 199 -9.48 9.42 -16.29
N GLY A 200 -10.20 9.68 -15.20
CA GLY A 200 -11.11 8.71 -14.57
C GLY A 200 -10.49 7.87 -13.45
N PHE A 201 -9.22 8.12 -13.04
CA PHE A 201 -8.57 7.35 -11.98
C PHE A 201 -9.36 7.38 -10.64
N LEU A 202 -10.16 8.43 -10.40
CA LEU A 202 -11.02 8.52 -9.22
C LEU A 202 -12.10 7.43 -9.17
N ASN A 203 -12.53 6.93 -10.32
CA ASN A 203 -13.48 5.82 -10.40
C ASN A 203 -12.87 4.48 -9.99
N ASP A 204 -11.54 4.40 -10.05
CA ASP A 204 -10.81 3.20 -9.64
C ASP A 204 -10.52 3.19 -8.13
N ILE A 205 -10.83 4.27 -7.39
CA ILE A 205 -10.56 4.34 -5.96
C ILE A 205 -11.59 3.52 -5.20
N ALA A 206 -11.13 2.49 -4.48
CA ALA A 206 -11.95 1.78 -3.53
C ALA A 206 -12.21 2.64 -2.29
N LEU A 207 -13.42 2.56 -1.73
CA LEU A 207 -13.84 3.24 -0.51
C LEU A 207 -14.36 2.25 0.51
N GLY A 208 -13.94 2.42 1.75
CA GLY A 208 -14.43 1.67 2.89
C GLY A 208 -14.64 2.56 4.10
N THR A 209 -15.63 2.23 4.91
CA THR A 209 -15.92 2.90 6.17
C THR A 209 -16.09 1.87 7.27
N GLY A 210 -16.15 2.32 8.51
CA GLY A 210 -16.43 1.41 9.60
C GLY A 210 -16.30 2.03 10.97
N PHE A 211 -16.43 1.16 11.95
CA PHE A 211 -16.34 1.48 13.36
C PHE A 211 -15.27 0.61 14.01
N GLY A 212 -14.50 1.19 14.93
CA GLY A 212 -13.46 0.49 15.66
C GLY A 212 -13.56 0.68 17.16
N LEU A 213 -13.20 -0.35 17.92
CA LEU A 213 -13.00 -0.30 19.36
C LEU A 213 -11.51 -0.44 19.67
N ARG A 214 -11.06 0.30 20.66
CA ARG A 214 -9.66 0.27 21.15
C ARG A 214 -9.66 0.22 22.66
N TYR A 215 -8.99 -0.77 23.21
CA TYR A 215 -8.81 -0.91 24.65
C TYR A 215 -7.33 -0.77 25.00
N ASP A 216 -7.00 0.30 25.71
CA ASP A 216 -5.62 0.65 26.08
C ASP A 216 -5.26 0.08 27.45
N ILE A 217 -4.31 -0.86 27.49
CA ILE A 217 -3.81 -1.49 28.73
C ILE A 217 -2.43 -0.91 29.11
N SER A 218 -2.08 0.28 28.64
CA SER A 218 -0.81 0.99 28.91
C SER A 218 0.40 0.46 28.14
N TYR A 219 0.63 -0.83 28.05
CA TYR A 219 1.70 -1.49 27.29
C TYR A 219 1.19 -2.23 26.05
N LEU A 220 -0.11 -2.37 25.93
CA LEU A 220 -0.78 -3.08 24.82
C LEU A 220 -2.08 -2.36 24.47
N VAL A 221 -2.31 -2.14 23.17
CA VAL A 221 -3.60 -1.66 22.66
C VAL A 221 -4.28 -2.77 21.89
N ILE A 222 -5.41 -3.25 22.42
CA ILE A 222 -6.26 -4.21 21.69
C ILE A 222 -7.19 -3.41 20.78
N ARG A 223 -7.20 -3.76 19.52
CA ARG A 223 -7.98 -3.07 18.49
C ARG A 223 -8.89 -4.07 17.75
N ALA A 224 -10.17 -3.72 17.63
CA ALA A 224 -11.15 -4.43 16.82
C ALA A 224 -11.83 -3.45 15.87
N ASP A 225 -11.77 -3.68 14.57
CA ASP A 225 -12.38 -2.83 13.56
C ASP A 225 -13.40 -3.65 12.74
N LEU A 226 -14.59 -3.08 12.55
CA LEU A 226 -15.62 -3.56 11.63
C LEU A 226 -15.66 -2.66 10.41
N GLY A 227 -15.27 -3.17 9.26
CA GLY A 227 -15.21 -2.41 8.01
C GLY A 227 -16.31 -2.83 7.02
N ILE A 228 -16.84 -1.84 6.31
CA ILE A 228 -17.87 -1.99 5.27
C ILE A 228 -17.37 -1.35 3.99
N GLY A 229 -17.30 -2.10 2.89
CA GLY A 229 -16.96 -1.58 1.58
C GLY A 229 -18.10 -0.72 1.01
N LEU A 230 -17.79 0.52 0.64
CA LEU A 230 -18.73 1.45 0.02
C LEU A 230 -18.62 1.46 -1.50
N HIS A 231 -17.41 1.36 -2.02
CA HIS A 231 -17.12 1.37 -3.45
C HIS A 231 -15.96 0.42 -3.78
N THR A 232 -16.12 -0.31 -4.88
CA THR A 232 -15.09 -1.15 -5.48
C THR A 232 -14.79 -0.67 -6.90
N PRO A 233 -13.53 -0.76 -7.37
CA PRO A 233 -13.13 -0.26 -8.69
C PRO A 233 -13.65 -1.11 -9.87
N TYR A 234 -14.39 -2.16 -9.59
CA TYR A 234 -14.97 -3.06 -10.60
C TYR A 234 -16.44 -3.35 -10.30
N PRO A 235 -17.28 -3.65 -11.31
CA PRO A 235 -18.69 -4.00 -11.11
C PRO A 235 -18.80 -5.27 -10.24
N VAL A 236 -19.57 -5.20 -9.18
CA VAL A 236 -19.91 -6.35 -8.33
C VAL A 236 -21.34 -6.73 -8.60
N SER A 237 -21.59 -7.97 -9.04
CA SER A 237 -22.93 -8.46 -9.36
C SER A 237 -23.88 -8.53 -8.16
N TYR A 238 -23.34 -8.51 -6.94
CA TYR A 238 -24.11 -8.47 -5.70
C TYR A 238 -23.29 -7.74 -4.62
N THR A 239 -23.91 -6.78 -3.93
CA THR A 239 -23.40 -6.13 -2.73
C THR A 239 -23.41 -7.13 -1.56
N HIS A 240 -22.38 -7.95 -1.45
CA HIS A 240 -22.11 -8.58 -0.17
C HIS A 240 -21.42 -7.57 0.72
N LEU A 241 -22.15 -7.07 1.71
CA LEU A 241 -21.59 -6.40 2.87
C LEU A 241 -20.65 -7.41 3.55
N ARG A 242 -19.35 -7.33 3.25
CA ARG A 242 -18.34 -8.12 3.96
C ARG A 242 -17.88 -7.30 5.15
N ALA A 243 -18.32 -7.70 6.32
CA ALA A 243 -17.72 -7.26 7.56
C ALA A 243 -16.41 -8.03 7.75
N HIS A 244 -15.32 -7.32 7.99
CA HIS A 244 -14.03 -7.92 8.35
C HIS A 244 -13.67 -7.49 9.76
N GLU A 245 -13.43 -8.46 10.61
CA GLU A 245 -12.84 -8.26 11.93
C GLU A 245 -11.32 -8.35 11.79
N THR A 246 -10.61 -7.36 12.29
CA THR A 246 -9.16 -7.40 12.40
C THR A 246 -8.76 -7.23 13.85
N CYS A 247 -7.99 -8.18 14.35
CA CYS A 247 -7.56 -8.25 15.73
C CYS A 247 -6.07 -7.92 15.87
N ALA A 248 -5.77 -7.14 16.91
CA ALA A 248 -4.49 -6.94 17.59
C ALA A 248 -3.26 -6.48 16.81
N ASP A 249 -2.79 -5.27 17.18
CA ASP A 249 -1.37 -4.89 17.08
C ASP A 249 -0.73 -5.04 18.46
N LEU A 250 0.32 -5.87 18.54
CA LEU A 250 1.25 -5.99 19.65
C LEU A 250 2.27 -4.86 19.61
#